data_c673255fd7619d21865a3f13bad68b3a
#
_entry.id   c673255fd7619d21865a3f13bad68b3a
#
_cell.length_a   1.000
_cell.length_b   1.000
_cell.length_c   1.000
_cell.angle_alpha   90.00
_cell.angle_beta   90.00
_cell.angle_gamma   90.00
#
_symmetry.space_group_name_H-M   'P 1'
#
loop_
_entity.id
_entity.type
_entity.pdbx_description
1 polymer ?
#
loop_
_entity_poly.entity_id
_entity_poly.type
_entity_poly.pdbx_seq_one_letter_code
_entity_poly.pdbx_strand_id
1 'polypeptide(L)'
;MIQRPQAAPAPSPPRATIRLLNGPNAGKVLELEKSLTTLGKPGVQVAVISRRPDGVYVTHVEGAKFPTVNGTAIDGEAFLLEDKDVVEIAGVRMELIIRA
;
A
#
# COMPACT_ATOMS: atom_id res chain seq x y z
N MET A 1 -34.48 -24.26 -17.07
CA MET A 1 -33.16 -23.67 -17.35
C MET A 1 -32.38 -23.54 -16.06
N ILE A 2 -31.24 -24.14 -16.05
CA ILE A 2 -30.41 -24.07 -14.86
C ILE A 2 -29.64 -22.76 -14.94
N GLN A 3 -29.99 -21.86 -14.05
CA GLN A 3 -29.21 -20.64 -13.93
C GLN A 3 -27.95 -20.99 -13.19
N ARG A 4 -26.83 -20.68 -13.81
CA ARG A 4 -25.55 -20.82 -13.14
C ARG A 4 -25.62 -20.01 -11.86
N PRO A 5 -25.37 -20.62 -10.68
CA PRO A 5 -25.30 -19.83 -9.49
C PRO A 5 -24.27 -18.76 -9.73
N GLN A 6 -24.70 -17.54 -9.65
CA GLN A 6 -23.78 -16.44 -9.70
C GLN A 6 -22.95 -16.54 -8.45
N ALA A 7 -21.69 -16.87 -8.62
CA ALA A 7 -20.79 -16.84 -7.49
C ALA A 7 -20.92 -15.48 -6.84
N ALA A 8 -21.06 -15.46 -5.54
CA ALA A 8 -20.90 -14.22 -4.81
C ALA A 8 -19.63 -13.55 -5.37
N PRO A 9 -19.66 -12.26 -5.67
CA PRO A 9 -18.46 -11.62 -6.18
C PRO A 9 -17.32 -11.93 -5.23
N ALA A 10 -16.18 -12.31 -5.80
CA ALA A 10 -14.97 -12.52 -5.01
C ALA A 10 -14.80 -11.31 -4.11
N PRO A 11 -14.38 -11.51 -2.84
CA PRO A 11 -14.16 -10.37 -1.97
C PRO A 11 -13.28 -9.35 -2.69
N SER A 12 -13.78 -8.16 -2.83
CA SER A 12 -12.97 -7.10 -3.42
C SER A 12 -11.88 -6.71 -2.43
N PRO A 13 -10.67 -6.40 -2.90
CA PRO A 13 -9.65 -5.85 -2.02
C PRO A 13 -10.18 -4.60 -1.34
N PRO A 14 -9.78 -4.32 -0.09
CA PRO A 14 -10.16 -3.07 0.56
C PRO A 14 -9.70 -1.89 -0.27
N ARG A 15 -10.45 -0.82 -0.20
CA ARG A 15 -10.03 0.43 -0.83
C ARG A 15 -8.88 1.02 -0.04
N ALA A 16 -7.90 1.52 -0.76
CA ALA A 16 -6.74 2.13 -0.15
C ALA A 16 -6.45 3.47 -0.83
N THR A 17 -6.18 4.47 -0.02
CA THR A 17 -5.83 5.80 -0.47
C THR A 17 -4.55 6.20 0.24
N ILE A 18 -3.65 6.86 -0.48
CA ILE A 18 -2.42 7.40 0.08
C ILE A 18 -2.54 8.90 0.16
N ARG A 19 -2.25 9.46 1.32
CA ARG A 19 -2.13 10.90 1.50
C ARG A 19 -0.69 11.24 1.81
N LEU A 20 -0.07 12.07 0.97
CA LEU A 20 1.32 12.46 1.15
C LEU A 20 1.42 13.49 2.26
N LEU A 21 2.31 13.23 3.23
CA LEU A 21 2.43 14.06 4.42
C LEU A 21 3.60 15.04 4.36
N ASN A 22 4.60 14.78 3.52
CA ASN A 22 5.73 15.68 3.38
C ASN A 22 6.21 15.72 1.93
N GLY A 23 7.25 16.50 1.68
CA GLY A 23 7.82 16.65 0.34
C GLY A 23 7.06 17.65 -0.52
N PRO A 24 7.47 17.81 -1.80
CA PRO A 24 6.87 18.81 -2.69
C PRO A 24 5.42 18.54 -3.02
N ASN A 25 4.95 17.32 -2.81
CA ASN A 25 3.56 16.93 -3.08
C ASN A 25 2.73 16.74 -1.81
N ALA A 26 3.18 17.28 -0.67
CA ALA A 26 2.46 17.16 0.58
C ALA A 26 1.00 17.62 0.43
N GLY A 27 0.09 16.84 0.98
CA GLY A 27 -1.34 17.09 0.87
C GLY A 27 -2.03 16.43 -0.30
N LYS A 28 -1.27 15.94 -1.28
CA LYS A 28 -1.87 15.20 -2.39
C LYS A 28 -2.38 13.84 -1.94
N VAL A 29 -3.46 13.42 -2.56
CA VAL A 29 -4.13 12.16 -2.26
C VAL A 29 -4.13 11.32 -3.54
N LEU A 30 -3.73 10.06 -3.40
CA LEU A 30 -3.68 9.09 -4.49
C LEU A 30 -4.56 7.91 -4.12
N GLU A 31 -5.57 7.65 -4.94
CA GLU A 31 -6.35 6.43 -4.75
C GLU A 31 -5.64 5.25 -5.43
N LEU A 32 -5.46 4.17 -4.69
CA LEU A 32 -4.81 2.97 -5.20
C LEU A 32 -5.86 2.09 -5.88
N GLU A 33 -5.98 2.20 -7.19
CA GLU A 33 -6.96 1.44 -7.95
C GLU A 33 -6.44 0.08 -8.36
N LYS A 34 -5.12 -0.05 -8.53
CA LYS A 34 -4.49 -1.28 -8.98
C LYS A 34 -4.23 -2.22 -7.82
N SER A 35 -4.09 -3.50 -8.14
CA SER A 35 -3.70 -4.50 -7.13
C SER A 35 -2.28 -4.26 -6.60
N LEU A 36 -1.40 -3.72 -7.44
CA LEU A 36 -0.02 -3.43 -7.08
C LEU A 36 0.30 -1.99 -7.47
N THR A 37 0.91 -1.26 -6.55
CA THR A 37 1.38 0.10 -6.82
C THR A 37 2.82 0.19 -6.35
N THR A 38 3.71 0.51 -7.28
CA THR A 38 5.13 0.67 -6.98
C THR A 38 5.37 2.11 -6.55
N LEU A 39 6.02 2.26 -5.42
CA LEU A 39 6.32 3.57 -4.83
C LEU A 39 7.81 3.66 -4.52
N GLY A 40 8.30 4.87 -4.51
CA GLY A 40 9.68 5.14 -4.13
C GLY A 40 10.49 5.67 -5.29
N LYS A 41 11.81 5.58 -5.13
CA LYS A 41 12.76 6.17 -6.06
C LYS A 41 13.71 5.08 -6.53
N PRO A 42 13.66 4.70 -7.81
CA PRO A 42 14.57 3.69 -8.34
C PRO A 42 16.04 4.06 -8.03
N GLY A 43 16.81 3.08 -7.63
CA GLY A 43 18.22 3.29 -7.24
C GLY A 43 18.40 3.76 -5.80
N VAL A 44 17.34 4.15 -5.11
CA VAL A 44 17.39 4.61 -3.72
C VAL A 44 16.59 3.68 -2.82
N GLN A 45 15.29 3.65 -3.02
CA GLN A 45 14.41 2.78 -2.26
C GLN A 45 13.11 2.62 -3.03
N VAL A 46 12.70 1.38 -3.24
CA VAL A 46 11.44 1.05 -3.91
C VAL A 46 10.67 0.06 -3.06
N ALA A 47 9.39 0.27 -2.95
CA ALA A 47 8.47 -0.64 -2.28
C ALA A 47 7.19 -0.77 -3.09
N VAL A 48 6.45 -1.83 -2.85
CA VAL A 48 5.18 -2.11 -3.52
C VAL A 48 4.09 -2.17 -2.48
N ILE A 49 3.01 -1.46 -2.75
CA ILE A 49 1.77 -1.59 -1.98
C ILE A 49 0.88 -2.58 -2.73
N SER A 50 0.48 -3.64 -2.05
CA SER A 50 -0.39 -4.67 -2.60
C SER A 50 -1.75 -4.59 -1.97
N ARG A 51 -2.80 -4.57 -2.80
CA ARG A 51 -4.17 -4.69 -2.33
C ARG A 51 -4.63 -6.10 -2.58
N ARG A 52 -4.80 -6.86 -1.51
CA ARG A 52 -5.25 -8.26 -1.56
C ARG A 52 -6.62 -8.38 -0.93
N PRO A 53 -7.37 -9.44 -1.22
CA PRO A 53 -8.69 -9.61 -0.59
C PRO A 53 -8.66 -9.61 0.93
N ASP A 54 -7.55 -10.03 1.52
CA ASP A 54 -7.37 -10.09 2.98
C ASP A 54 -6.73 -8.84 3.57
N GLY A 55 -6.36 -7.85 2.75
CA GLY A 55 -5.79 -6.62 3.28
C GLY A 55 -4.85 -5.91 2.32
N VAL A 56 -4.22 -4.88 2.84
CA VAL A 56 -3.26 -4.05 2.12
C VAL A 56 -1.89 -4.28 2.73
N TYR A 57 -0.90 -4.53 1.89
CA TYR A 57 0.45 -4.88 2.33
C TYR A 57 1.48 -3.96 1.70
N VAL A 58 2.57 -3.73 2.41
CA VAL A 58 3.75 -3.09 1.84
C VAL A 58 4.89 -4.11 1.81
N THR A 59 5.62 -4.15 0.70
CA THR A 59 6.73 -5.07 0.51
C THR A 59 7.95 -4.28 0.04
N HIS A 60 9.09 -4.53 0.67
CA HIS A 60 10.36 -3.96 0.23
C HIS A 60 10.80 -4.62 -1.06
N VAL A 61 11.25 -3.83 -2.03
CA VAL A 61 11.69 -4.32 -3.33
C VAL A 61 13.17 -4.00 -3.56
N GLU A 62 13.58 -2.76 -3.30
CA GLU A 62 14.93 -2.31 -3.64
C GLU A 62 15.42 -1.28 -2.63
N GLY A 63 16.72 -1.30 -2.36
CA GLY A 63 17.37 -0.33 -1.50
C GLY A 63 17.91 -0.94 -0.23
N ALA A 64 18.97 -0.33 0.31
CA ALA A 64 19.61 -0.79 1.55
C ALA A 64 18.73 -0.53 2.77
N LYS A 65 17.90 0.51 2.72
CA LYS A 65 16.96 0.82 3.78
C LYS A 65 15.59 0.27 3.44
N PHE A 66 14.94 -0.31 4.43
CA PHE A 66 13.60 -0.83 4.28
C PHE A 66 12.57 0.25 4.62
N PRO A 67 11.38 0.19 4.03
CA PRO A 67 10.31 1.09 4.41
C PRO A 67 10.01 1.01 5.89
N THR A 68 9.54 2.10 6.47
CA THR A 68 9.07 2.09 7.85
C THR A 68 7.56 2.22 7.89
N VAL A 69 6.97 1.59 8.89
CA VAL A 69 5.55 1.74 9.20
C VAL A 69 5.45 2.26 10.63
N ASN A 70 4.89 3.44 10.76
CA ASN A 70 4.80 4.13 12.06
C ASN A 70 6.17 4.23 12.77
N GLY A 71 7.22 4.47 11.97
CA GLY A 71 8.57 4.64 12.48
C GLY A 71 9.38 3.38 12.67
N THR A 72 8.79 2.20 12.43
CA THR A 72 9.48 0.92 12.59
C THR A 72 9.75 0.30 11.24
N ALA A 73 11.00 -0.03 10.96
CA ALA A 73 11.36 -0.65 9.68
C ALA A 73 10.71 -2.03 9.56
N ILE A 74 10.16 -2.30 8.38
CA ILE A 74 9.64 -3.64 8.07
C ILE A 74 10.81 -4.57 7.74
N ASP A 75 10.55 -5.86 7.76
CA ASP A 75 11.52 -6.86 7.33
C ASP A 75 11.36 -7.15 5.83
N GLY A 76 11.97 -8.22 5.34
CA GLY A 76 11.92 -8.59 3.93
C GLY A 76 10.60 -9.19 3.45
N GLU A 77 9.64 -9.36 4.35
CA GLU A 77 8.35 -9.94 4.01
C GLU A 77 7.27 -8.87 3.86
N ALA A 78 6.17 -9.22 3.20
CA ALA A 78 5.03 -8.34 3.09
C ALA A 78 4.48 -8.01 4.47
N PHE A 79 4.29 -6.74 4.75
CA PHE A 79 3.80 -6.25 6.03
C PHE A 79 2.36 -5.78 5.89
N LEU A 80 1.47 -6.33 6.71
CA LEU A 80 0.06 -5.94 6.70
C LEU A 80 -0.12 -4.53 7.24
N LEU A 81 -0.73 -3.67 6.45
CA LEU A 81 -1.03 -2.30 6.82
C LEU A 81 -2.43 -2.19 7.42
N GLU A 82 -2.58 -1.27 8.34
CA GLU A 82 -3.87 -0.92 8.93
C GLU A 82 -4.25 0.50 8.54
N ASP A 83 -5.52 0.81 8.68
CA ASP A 83 -6.00 2.15 8.40
C ASP A 83 -5.23 3.18 9.24
N LYS A 84 -4.83 4.26 8.57
CA LYS A 84 -4.06 5.37 9.14
C LYS A 84 -2.62 5.05 9.49
N ASP A 85 -2.10 3.92 9.07
CA ASP A 85 -0.67 3.67 9.18
C ASP A 85 0.11 4.67 8.34
N VAL A 86 1.23 5.14 8.89
CA VAL A 86 2.13 6.04 8.19
C VAL A 86 3.33 5.27 7.68
N VAL A 87 3.47 5.21 6.37
CA VAL A 87 4.56 4.52 5.70
C VAL A 87 5.55 5.53 5.19
N GLU A 88 6.83 5.31 5.45
CA GLU A 88 7.90 6.14 4.89
C GLU A 88 8.69 5.33 3.87
N ILE A 89 8.77 5.87 2.65
CA ILE A 89 9.49 5.27 1.54
C ILE A 89 10.30 6.38 0.88
N ALA A 90 11.62 6.18 0.75
CA ALA A 90 12.52 7.14 0.11
C ALA A 90 12.38 8.57 0.66
N GLY A 91 12.20 8.68 1.97
CA GLY A 91 12.08 9.97 2.64
C GLY A 91 10.71 10.60 2.55
N VAL A 92 9.77 9.98 1.86
CA VAL A 92 8.41 10.48 1.75
C VAL A 92 7.51 9.73 2.71
N ARG A 93 6.85 10.47 3.59
CA ARG A 93 5.86 9.90 4.51
C ARG A 93 4.47 9.98 3.90
N MET A 94 3.74 8.91 4.02
CA MET A 94 2.40 8.82 3.47
C MET A 94 1.48 8.08 4.44
N GLU A 95 0.29 8.61 4.60
CA GLU A 95 -0.74 7.99 5.43
C GLU A 95 -1.59 7.09 4.57
N LEU A 96 -1.77 5.85 4.98
CA LEU A 96 -2.66 4.91 4.32
C LEU A 96 -4.04 5.03 4.91
N ILE A 97 -5.02 5.28 4.06
CA ILE A 97 -6.41 5.29 4.46
C ILE A 97 -7.03 4.04 3.83
N ILE A 98 -7.40 3.09 4.67
CA ILE A 98 -7.87 1.78 4.22
C ILE A 98 -9.32 1.63 4.63
N ARG A 99 -10.16 1.28 3.66
CA ARG A 99 -11.59 1.08 3.89
C ARG A 99 -12.01 -0.26 3.32
N ALA A 100 -12.81 -0.94 4.08
CA ALA A 100 -13.38 -2.21 3.65
C ALA A 100 -14.35 -2.04 2.47
#